data_6a8f50f8362f547dd9083decff1a2660
#
_entry.id   6a8f50f8362f547dd9083decff1a2660
#
_cell.length_a   1.000
_cell.length_b   1.000
_cell.length_c   1.000
_cell.angle_alpha   90.00
_cell.angle_beta   90.00
_cell.angle_gamma   90.00
#
_symmetry.space_group_name_H-M   'P 1'
#
loop_
_entity.id
_entity.type
_entity.pdbx_description
1 polymer ?
#
loop_
_entity_poly.entity_id
_entity_poly.type
_entity_poly.pdbx_seq_one_letter_code
_entity_poly.pdbx_strand_id
1 'polypeptide(L)'
;MSLHRSSAWPLFWVALALVTYATLHPLTGWHWPEPQAFTWLLPKLSNEVLNDLVGNLLGYLPLGAVLCLAHLRSGANSFWAALRAVAFCSAWSYGLELSQFALPARVPSISDWTLNTLGAAWGALAAVTIHALGLVDVWHRLREKWFIPQAGNGLALIWLWPVGLLFPPPLPLGQGQLLPQLRLLLVEWTQGSPWQQWLLPDDPLQLWGQIHQPAVGPEWLQVTEMFTVALGLLAPMCVACAFARPRITRLLLLSGAVVVAVMTTTLSTAINFGVEHALTWVSLPVLWGLVLGSIGGAVLVDRTRTTCAVLGVLVLVGLIGLIHLAPVDPYYAQTLQAWEHGRFIRFHGLSRWFGLLWPYVAPFWLMG
;
A
#
# COMPACT_ATOMS: atom_id res chain seq x y z
N MET A 1 36.00 6.81 -8.54
CA MET A 1 34.65 7.32 -8.22
C MET A 1 33.68 6.19 -8.47
N SER A 2 33.24 5.49 -7.42
CA SER A 2 32.19 4.48 -7.53
C SER A 2 30.88 5.21 -7.87
N LEU A 3 30.30 4.89 -9.01
CA LEU A 3 28.96 5.34 -9.39
C LEU A 3 27.96 4.74 -8.39
N HIS A 4 27.69 5.47 -7.32
CA HIS A 4 26.58 5.12 -6.44
C HIS A 4 25.29 5.20 -7.26
N ARG A 5 24.77 4.04 -7.68
CA ARG A 5 23.47 3.97 -8.31
C ARG A 5 22.44 4.60 -7.37
N SER A 6 21.88 5.72 -7.77
CA SER A 6 20.87 6.45 -7.01
C SER A 6 19.67 5.53 -6.75
N SER A 7 19.27 5.35 -5.47
CA SER A 7 18.05 4.63 -5.10
C SER A 7 16.76 5.27 -5.66
N ALA A 8 16.86 6.47 -6.22
CA ALA A 8 15.73 7.14 -6.85
C ALA A 8 15.26 6.44 -8.14
N TRP A 9 16.17 5.79 -8.90
CA TRP A 9 15.77 5.05 -10.10
C TRP A 9 14.85 3.86 -9.83
N PRO A 10 15.17 2.94 -8.90
CA PRO A 10 14.24 1.88 -8.52
C PRO A 10 12.89 2.42 -8.01
N LEU A 11 12.90 3.46 -7.18
CA LEU A 11 11.68 4.10 -6.70
C LEU A 11 10.84 4.70 -7.82
N PHE A 12 11.49 5.31 -8.82
CA PHE A 12 10.81 5.81 -10.00
C PHE A 12 10.08 4.69 -10.77
N TRP A 13 10.75 3.56 -11.04
CA TRP A 13 10.12 2.45 -11.75
C TRP A 13 8.93 1.85 -10.99
N VAL A 14 9.05 1.76 -9.66
CA VAL A 14 7.91 1.33 -8.81
C VAL A 14 6.77 2.34 -8.89
N ALA A 15 7.04 3.63 -8.73
CA ALA A 15 6.02 4.67 -8.82
C ALA A 15 5.35 4.70 -10.20
N LEU A 16 6.13 4.55 -11.28
CA LEU A 16 5.62 4.47 -12.64
C LEU A 16 4.68 3.28 -12.83
N ALA A 17 5.07 2.09 -12.35
CA ALA A 17 4.24 0.90 -12.42
C ALA A 17 2.93 1.07 -11.63
N LEU A 18 2.99 1.68 -10.43
CA LEU A 18 1.83 1.95 -9.61
C LEU A 18 0.85 2.93 -10.26
N VAL A 19 1.36 4.03 -10.84
CA VAL A 19 0.55 5.01 -11.56
C VAL A 19 -0.08 4.38 -12.80
N THR A 20 0.69 3.60 -13.57
CA THR A 20 0.18 2.89 -14.75
C THR A 20 -0.93 1.91 -14.37
N TYR A 21 -0.73 1.12 -13.32
CA TYR A 21 -1.75 0.22 -12.81
C TYR A 21 -3.02 0.98 -12.39
N ALA A 22 -2.88 2.05 -11.58
CA ALA A 22 -4.03 2.83 -11.10
C ALA A 22 -4.83 3.48 -12.24
N THR A 23 -4.12 3.96 -13.29
CA THR A 23 -4.73 4.61 -14.45
C THR A 23 -5.47 3.62 -15.34
N LEU A 24 -4.96 2.40 -15.53
CA LEU A 24 -5.53 1.39 -16.43
C LEU A 24 -6.39 0.33 -15.71
N HIS A 25 -6.47 0.36 -14.37
CA HIS A 25 -7.33 -0.58 -13.61
C HIS A 25 -8.80 -0.46 -14.09
N PRO A 26 -9.55 -1.58 -14.29
CA PRO A 26 -9.29 -2.94 -13.83
C PRO A 26 -8.46 -3.83 -14.76
N LEU A 27 -7.91 -3.32 -15.86
CA LEU A 27 -7.08 -4.05 -16.82
C LEU A 27 -7.82 -5.19 -17.55
N THR A 28 -9.14 -5.18 -17.52
CA THR A 28 -10.00 -6.20 -18.14
C THR A 28 -10.84 -5.60 -19.26
N GLY A 29 -11.27 -6.44 -20.20
CA GLY A 29 -12.17 -6.01 -21.28
C GLY A 29 -11.46 -5.22 -22.39
N TRP A 30 -10.14 -5.38 -22.56
CA TRP A 30 -9.41 -4.72 -23.65
C TRP A 30 -10.02 -5.06 -25.02
N HIS A 31 -10.29 -4.03 -25.81
CA HIS A 31 -10.80 -4.16 -27.19
C HIS A 31 -10.16 -3.10 -28.08
N TRP A 32 -10.12 -3.35 -29.37
CA TRP A 32 -9.72 -2.30 -30.31
C TRP A 32 -10.80 -1.23 -30.37
N PRO A 33 -10.46 0.05 -30.17
CA PRO A 33 -11.44 1.11 -30.27
C PRO A 33 -11.99 1.18 -31.69
N GLU A 34 -13.28 1.48 -31.80
CA GLU A 34 -13.87 1.73 -33.12
C GLU A 34 -13.16 2.94 -33.77
N PRO A 35 -12.86 2.89 -35.08
CA PRO A 35 -12.13 3.95 -35.75
C PRO A 35 -12.76 5.34 -35.61
N GLN A 36 -14.07 5.40 -35.42
CA GLN A 36 -14.83 6.63 -35.20
C GLN A 36 -14.74 7.16 -33.76
N ALA A 37 -14.49 6.28 -32.77
CA ALA A 37 -14.36 6.63 -31.36
C ALA A 37 -12.93 7.05 -30.99
N PHE A 38 -11.92 6.58 -31.73
CA PHE A 38 -10.53 6.92 -31.48
C PHE A 38 -10.18 8.31 -32.04
N THR A 39 -9.62 9.16 -31.22
CA THR A 39 -9.10 10.45 -31.63
C THR A 39 -7.75 10.74 -30.94
N TRP A 40 -6.81 11.31 -31.66
CA TRP A 40 -5.56 11.79 -31.10
C TRP A 40 -5.75 13.00 -30.16
N LEU A 41 -6.83 13.76 -30.34
CA LEU A 41 -7.19 14.86 -29.45
C LEU A 41 -8.07 14.32 -28.33
N LEU A 42 -7.54 14.35 -27.10
CA LEU A 42 -8.27 13.91 -25.93
C LEU A 42 -9.55 14.74 -25.73
N PRO A 43 -10.69 14.11 -25.43
CA PRO A 43 -11.94 14.81 -25.22
C PRO A 43 -11.91 15.64 -23.93
N LYS A 44 -12.66 16.73 -23.90
CA LYS A 44 -12.93 17.50 -22.70
C LYS A 44 -14.24 16.99 -22.09
N LEU A 45 -14.18 16.50 -20.87
CA LEU A 45 -15.35 16.06 -20.11
C LEU A 45 -16.06 17.27 -19.49
N SER A 46 -17.42 17.25 -19.51
CA SER A 46 -18.22 18.35 -18.99
C SER A 46 -18.50 18.24 -17.48
N ASN A 47 -18.44 17.02 -16.93
CA ASN A 47 -18.76 16.72 -15.53
C ASN A 47 -17.59 15.99 -14.85
N GLU A 48 -16.60 16.75 -14.40
CA GLU A 48 -15.46 16.21 -13.66
C GLU A 48 -15.73 16.29 -12.16
N VAL A 49 -15.46 15.20 -11.45
CA VAL A 49 -15.61 15.15 -10.00
C VAL A 49 -14.33 15.65 -9.35
N LEU A 50 -14.43 16.55 -8.37
CA LEU A 50 -13.28 17.15 -7.67
C LEU A 50 -12.28 16.10 -7.15
N ASN A 51 -12.76 14.95 -6.69
CA ASN A 51 -11.91 13.87 -6.18
C ASN A 51 -11.03 13.25 -7.28
N ASP A 52 -11.52 13.15 -8.52
CA ASP A 52 -10.74 12.65 -9.64
C ASP A 52 -9.64 13.65 -10.02
N LEU A 53 -9.98 14.95 -10.00
CA LEU A 53 -9.01 16.03 -10.26
C LEU A 53 -7.86 16.02 -9.25
N VAL A 54 -8.20 15.92 -7.95
CA VAL A 54 -7.20 15.84 -6.87
C VAL A 54 -6.39 14.54 -6.96
N GLY A 55 -7.03 13.42 -7.29
CA GLY A 55 -6.36 12.12 -7.45
C GLY A 55 -5.29 12.13 -8.55
N ASN A 56 -5.59 12.74 -9.70
CA ASN A 56 -4.66 12.86 -10.81
C ASN A 56 -3.46 13.74 -10.45
N LEU A 57 -3.72 14.93 -9.88
CA LEU A 57 -2.65 15.83 -9.45
C LEU A 57 -1.72 15.18 -8.41
N LEU A 58 -2.29 14.59 -7.35
CA LEU A 58 -1.52 13.97 -6.26
C LEU A 58 -0.83 12.68 -6.68
N GLY A 59 -1.38 11.92 -7.62
CA GLY A 59 -0.79 10.69 -8.13
C GLY A 59 0.52 10.92 -8.89
N TYR A 60 0.58 11.98 -9.70
CA TYR A 60 1.76 12.30 -10.48
C TYR A 60 2.80 13.17 -9.76
N LEU A 61 2.44 13.81 -8.66
CA LEU A 61 3.37 14.62 -7.86
C LEU A 61 4.58 13.78 -7.38
N PRO A 62 4.43 12.62 -6.72
CA PRO A 62 5.58 11.81 -6.29
C PRO A 62 6.37 11.25 -7.49
N LEU A 63 5.70 10.91 -8.60
CA LEU A 63 6.36 10.40 -9.80
C LEU A 63 7.32 11.47 -10.39
N GLY A 64 6.85 12.70 -10.58
CA GLY A 64 7.65 13.81 -11.04
C GLY A 64 8.80 14.16 -10.10
N ALA A 65 8.54 14.13 -8.78
CA ALA A 65 9.56 14.38 -7.77
C ALA A 65 10.68 13.34 -7.79
N VAL A 66 10.34 12.06 -7.81
CA VAL A 66 11.34 10.97 -7.78
C VAL A 66 12.15 10.93 -9.08
N LEU A 67 11.52 11.14 -10.23
CA LEU A 67 12.24 11.18 -11.51
C LEU A 67 13.19 12.38 -11.58
N CYS A 68 12.76 13.56 -11.14
CA CYS A 68 13.60 14.74 -11.06
C CYS A 68 14.80 14.50 -10.11
N LEU A 69 14.58 13.95 -8.93
CA LEU A 69 15.65 13.57 -7.98
C LEU A 69 16.61 12.54 -8.60
N ALA A 70 16.11 11.58 -9.38
CA ALA A 70 16.95 10.60 -10.06
C ALA A 70 17.91 11.28 -11.05
N HIS A 71 17.42 12.25 -11.83
CA HIS A 71 18.25 13.04 -12.74
C HIS A 71 19.24 13.95 -12.01
N LEU A 72 18.81 14.66 -10.95
CA LEU A 72 19.68 15.51 -10.14
C LEU A 72 20.85 14.72 -9.54
N ARG A 73 20.54 13.54 -8.97
CA ARG A 73 21.57 12.66 -8.39
C ARG A 73 22.46 11.98 -9.43
N SER A 74 22.05 11.97 -10.69
CA SER A 74 22.87 11.53 -11.83
C SER A 74 23.71 12.65 -12.43
N GLY A 75 23.74 13.85 -11.80
CA GLY A 75 24.59 14.98 -12.20
C GLY A 75 23.95 15.96 -13.20
N ALA A 76 22.65 15.84 -13.48
CA ALA A 76 21.96 16.82 -14.31
C ALA A 76 21.76 18.15 -13.54
N ASN A 77 21.82 19.28 -14.26
CA ASN A 77 21.44 20.54 -13.64
C ASN A 77 19.92 20.59 -13.38
N SER A 78 19.50 21.47 -12.46
CA SER A 78 18.14 21.54 -11.96
C SER A 78 17.09 21.78 -13.05
N PHE A 79 17.39 22.64 -14.02
CA PHE A 79 16.48 22.93 -15.12
C PHE A 79 16.23 21.71 -16.01
N TRP A 80 17.31 21.06 -16.47
CA TRP A 80 17.18 19.88 -17.33
C TRP A 80 16.62 18.66 -16.60
N ALA A 81 16.91 18.52 -15.30
CA ALA A 81 16.32 17.47 -14.46
C ALA A 81 14.80 17.64 -14.36
N ALA A 82 14.33 18.84 -14.05
CA ALA A 82 12.90 19.14 -13.97
C ALA A 82 12.21 19.00 -15.34
N LEU A 83 12.79 19.58 -16.40
CA LEU A 83 12.22 19.52 -17.74
C LEU A 83 12.05 18.07 -18.23
N ARG A 84 13.08 17.22 -18.07
CA ARG A 84 13.02 15.80 -18.44
C ARG A 84 11.96 15.04 -17.63
N ALA A 85 11.86 15.31 -16.32
CA ALA A 85 10.88 14.69 -15.47
C ALA A 85 9.45 15.05 -15.91
N VAL A 86 9.16 16.33 -16.11
CA VAL A 86 7.84 16.79 -16.54
C VAL A 86 7.51 16.29 -17.94
N ALA A 87 8.43 16.40 -18.89
CA ALA A 87 8.21 15.94 -20.25
C ALA A 87 7.93 14.43 -20.33
N PHE A 88 8.71 13.63 -19.59
CA PHE A 88 8.48 12.19 -19.53
C PHE A 88 7.12 11.86 -18.91
N CYS A 89 6.78 12.42 -17.72
CA CYS A 89 5.53 12.16 -17.05
C CYS A 89 4.33 12.62 -17.89
N SER A 90 4.42 13.75 -18.56
CA SER A 90 3.40 14.25 -19.47
C SER A 90 3.18 13.32 -20.66
N ALA A 91 4.26 12.90 -21.33
CA ALA A 91 4.19 11.98 -22.47
C ALA A 91 3.65 10.60 -22.04
N TRP A 92 4.07 10.10 -20.87
CA TRP A 92 3.58 8.85 -20.31
C TRP A 92 2.07 8.91 -20.00
N SER A 93 1.65 9.99 -19.31
CA SER A 93 0.24 10.23 -19.02
C SER A 93 -0.59 10.31 -20.30
N TYR A 94 -0.12 11.03 -21.32
CA TYR A 94 -0.82 11.12 -22.59
C TYR A 94 -0.99 9.73 -23.25
N GLY A 95 0.07 8.92 -23.24
CA GLY A 95 0.02 7.54 -23.74
C GLY A 95 -0.97 6.66 -22.99
N LEU A 96 -1.08 6.83 -21.66
CA LEU A 96 -2.06 6.12 -20.85
C LEU A 96 -3.49 6.56 -21.17
N GLU A 97 -3.73 7.86 -21.34
CA GLU A 97 -5.05 8.38 -21.75
C GLU A 97 -5.46 7.84 -23.14
N LEU A 98 -4.51 7.79 -24.10
CA LEU A 98 -4.79 7.15 -25.40
C LEU A 98 -5.10 5.65 -25.24
N SER A 99 -4.46 4.95 -24.31
CA SER A 99 -4.71 3.52 -24.05
C SER A 99 -6.11 3.29 -23.46
N GLN A 100 -6.68 4.28 -22.79
CA GLN A 100 -8.04 4.18 -22.22
C GLN A 100 -9.14 4.07 -23.29
N PHE A 101 -8.91 4.51 -24.52
CA PHE A 101 -9.85 4.26 -25.62
C PHE A 101 -10.09 2.75 -25.87
N ALA A 102 -9.15 1.90 -25.47
CA ALA A 102 -9.26 0.46 -25.57
C ALA A 102 -9.89 -0.21 -24.33
N LEU A 103 -10.29 0.57 -23.32
CA LEU A 103 -10.83 0.07 -22.04
C LEU A 103 -12.26 0.57 -21.84
N PRO A 104 -13.31 -0.30 -21.87
CA PRO A 104 -14.70 0.13 -21.76
C PRO A 104 -15.05 0.79 -20.42
N ALA A 105 -14.30 0.48 -19.36
CA ALA A 105 -14.49 1.05 -18.03
C ALA A 105 -13.81 2.40 -17.84
N ARG A 106 -13.16 2.97 -18.87
CA ARG A 106 -12.38 4.21 -18.80
C ARG A 106 -12.83 5.20 -19.87
N VAL A 107 -12.72 6.46 -19.54
CA VAL A 107 -12.99 7.58 -20.45
C VAL A 107 -11.76 8.48 -20.46
N PRO A 108 -11.02 8.56 -21.58
CA PRO A 108 -9.85 9.42 -21.68
C PRO A 108 -10.26 10.89 -21.56
N SER A 109 -9.41 11.70 -20.92
CA SER A 109 -9.68 13.11 -20.65
C SER A 109 -8.45 14.00 -20.81
N ILE A 110 -8.64 15.15 -21.48
CA ILE A 110 -7.59 16.18 -21.56
C ILE A 110 -7.31 16.81 -20.19
N SER A 111 -8.32 16.88 -19.31
CA SER A 111 -8.17 17.40 -17.97
C SER A 111 -7.30 16.49 -17.11
N ASP A 112 -7.48 15.18 -17.21
CA ASP A 112 -6.66 14.19 -16.49
C ASP A 112 -5.20 14.32 -16.92
N TRP A 113 -4.91 14.35 -18.22
CA TRP A 113 -3.57 14.58 -18.73
C TRP A 113 -2.96 15.91 -18.25
N THR A 114 -3.76 16.99 -18.25
CA THR A 114 -3.30 18.30 -17.80
C THR A 114 -2.94 18.30 -16.32
N LEU A 115 -3.80 17.73 -15.47
CA LEU A 115 -3.59 17.62 -14.02
C LEU A 115 -2.42 16.71 -13.68
N ASN A 116 -2.27 15.60 -14.38
CA ASN A 116 -1.12 14.71 -14.25
C ASN A 116 0.19 15.43 -14.58
N THR A 117 0.19 16.22 -15.64
CA THR A 117 1.35 17.03 -16.04
C THR A 117 1.65 18.12 -14.99
N LEU A 118 0.63 18.79 -14.48
CA LEU A 118 0.78 19.78 -13.40
C LEU A 118 1.28 19.12 -12.10
N GLY A 119 0.75 17.96 -11.73
CA GLY A 119 1.24 17.18 -10.60
C GLY A 119 2.72 16.86 -10.72
N ALA A 120 3.14 16.36 -11.89
CA ALA A 120 4.54 16.08 -12.15
C ALA A 120 5.43 17.35 -12.10
N ALA A 121 4.92 18.50 -12.57
CA ALA A 121 5.63 19.77 -12.51
C ALA A 121 5.82 20.26 -11.07
N TRP A 122 4.77 20.19 -10.24
CA TRP A 122 4.87 20.49 -8.82
C TRP A 122 5.81 19.54 -8.07
N GLY A 123 5.77 18.26 -8.42
CA GLY A 123 6.71 17.26 -7.87
C GLY A 123 8.16 17.57 -8.25
N ALA A 124 8.42 17.91 -9.53
CA ALA A 124 9.75 18.28 -9.98
C ALA A 124 10.25 19.57 -9.30
N LEU A 125 9.39 20.58 -9.14
CA LEU A 125 9.71 21.80 -8.42
C LEU A 125 10.07 21.53 -6.95
N ALA A 126 9.27 20.71 -6.28
CA ALA A 126 9.55 20.29 -4.91
C ALA A 126 10.91 19.57 -4.81
N ALA A 127 11.22 18.66 -5.75
CA ALA A 127 12.50 17.96 -5.81
C ALA A 127 13.69 18.91 -5.99
N VAL A 128 13.59 19.88 -6.90
CA VAL A 128 14.62 20.90 -7.10
C VAL A 128 14.81 21.72 -5.82
N THR A 129 13.72 22.15 -5.19
CA THR A 129 13.76 22.92 -3.94
C THR A 129 14.41 22.12 -2.80
N ILE A 130 14.00 20.86 -2.60
CA ILE A 130 14.56 19.95 -1.59
C ILE A 130 16.07 19.75 -1.84
N HIS A 131 16.47 19.59 -3.10
CA HIS A 131 17.87 19.43 -3.47
C HIS A 131 18.67 20.73 -3.22
N ALA A 132 18.15 21.88 -3.63
CA ALA A 132 18.79 23.19 -3.45
C ALA A 132 18.95 23.56 -1.95
N LEU A 133 18.01 23.17 -1.11
CA LEU A 133 18.07 23.34 0.35
C LEU A 133 19.00 22.35 1.06
N GLY A 134 19.62 21.40 0.34
CA GLY A 134 20.49 20.37 0.92
C GLY A 134 19.74 19.37 1.80
N LEU A 135 18.42 19.30 1.75
CA LEU A 135 17.61 18.40 2.58
C LEU A 135 17.86 16.92 2.26
N VAL A 136 18.29 16.62 1.04
CA VAL A 136 18.73 15.26 0.66
C VAL A 136 19.94 14.84 1.47
N ASP A 137 20.91 15.72 1.68
CA ASP A 137 22.12 15.44 2.47
C ASP A 137 21.80 15.34 3.97
N VAL A 138 20.85 16.17 4.44
CA VAL A 138 20.33 16.05 5.82
C VAL A 138 19.68 14.68 6.01
N TRP A 139 18.86 14.24 5.06
CA TRP A 139 18.25 12.92 5.10
C TRP A 139 19.30 11.79 5.10
N HIS A 140 20.35 11.89 4.28
CA HIS A 140 21.43 10.90 4.29
C HIS A 140 22.14 10.81 5.64
N ARG A 141 22.52 11.95 6.21
CA ARG A 141 23.14 12.00 7.55
C ARG A 141 22.21 11.41 8.62
N LEU A 142 20.92 11.76 8.58
CA LEU A 142 19.94 11.21 9.52
C LEU A 142 19.80 9.70 9.35
N ARG A 143 19.69 9.22 8.09
CA ARG A 143 19.60 7.79 7.78
C ARG A 143 20.82 7.03 8.28
N GLU A 144 22.04 7.51 8.05
CA GLU A 144 23.28 6.89 8.53
C GLU A 144 23.37 6.88 10.06
N LYS A 145 22.85 7.93 10.71
CA LYS A 145 22.80 8.01 12.16
C LYS A 145 21.80 7.03 12.78
N TRP A 146 20.67 6.80 12.12
CA TRP A 146 19.55 6.05 12.69
C TRP A 146 19.52 4.58 12.27
N PHE A 147 20.01 4.27 11.07
CA PHE A 147 19.84 2.95 10.45
C PHE A 147 21.18 2.33 10.04
N ILE A 148 21.12 1.03 9.76
CA ILE A 148 22.25 0.31 9.15
C ILE A 148 22.35 0.62 7.65
N PRO A 149 23.52 0.42 7.00
CA PRO A 149 23.69 0.70 5.58
C PRO A 149 22.68 -0.02 4.67
N GLN A 150 22.30 -1.25 5.01
CA GLN A 150 21.37 -2.09 4.24
C GLN A 150 19.88 -1.86 4.56
N ALA A 151 19.52 -0.81 5.30
CA ALA A 151 18.15 -0.54 5.76
C ALA A 151 17.14 -0.19 4.65
N GLY A 152 17.55 -0.08 3.38
CA GLY A 152 16.70 0.40 2.29
C GLY A 152 15.38 -0.37 2.14
N ASN A 153 15.46 -1.69 2.06
CA ASN A 153 14.29 -2.56 1.92
C ASN A 153 13.43 -2.59 3.20
N GLY A 154 14.08 -2.55 4.38
CA GLY A 154 13.36 -2.47 5.66
C GLY A 154 12.58 -1.17 5.80
N LEU A 155 13.15 -0.04 5.37
CA LEU A 155 12.45 1.24 5.31
C LEU A 155 11.25 1.18 4.36
N ALA A 156 11.41 0.57 3.18
CA ALA A 156 10.31 0.38 2.23
C ALA A 156 9.17 -0.43 2.86
N LEU A 157 9.48 -1.52 3.57
CA LEU A 157 8.48 -2.32 4.28
C LEU A 157 7.74 -1.50 5.33
N ILE A 158 8.45 -0.69 6.13
CA ILE A 158 7.81 0.17 7.13
C ILE A 158 6.88 1.22 6.48
N TRP A 159 7.25 1.77 5.32
CA TRP A 159 6.39 2.71 4.60
C TRP A 159 5.18 2.05 3.94
N LEU A 160 5.31 0.79 3.49
CA LEU A 160 4.22 0.04 2.87
C LEU A 160 3.19 -0.45 3.90
N TRP A 161 3.59 -0.65 5.15
CA TRP A 161 2.69 -1.12 6.21
C TRP A 161 1.45 -0.22 6.42
N PRO A 162 1.57 1.10 6.65
CA PRO A 162 0.40 1.97 6.79
C PRO A 162 -0.42 2.07 5.51
N VAL A 163 0.20 1.98 4.32
CA VAL A 163 -0.55 1.94 3.06
C VAL A 163 -1.46 0.72 3.02
N GLY A 164 -0.98 -0.43 3.47
CA GLY A 164 -1.81 -1.63 3.60
C GLY A 164 -2.96 -1.50 4.61
N LEU A 165 -2.81 -0.67 5.65
CA LEU A 165 -3.87 -0.40 6.64
C LEU A 165 -4.98 0.53 6.12
N LEU A 166 -4.76 1.26 5.02
CA LEU A 166 -5.81 2.08 4.40
C LEU A 166 -6.93 1.21 3.80
N PHE A 167 -6.66 -0.03 3.47
CA PHE A 167 -7.69 -1.03 3.22
C PHE A 167 -8.16 -1.61 4.55
N PRO A 168 -9.45 -1.47 4.95
CA PRO A 168 -9.91 -1.91 6.25
C PRO A 168 -9.84 -3.44 6.35
N PRO A 169 -9.02 -3.98 7.24
CA PRO A 169 -9.02 -5.41 7.52
C PRO A 169 -10.23 -5.78 8.41
N PRO A 170 -10.67 -7.04 8.42
CA PRO A 170 -11.80 -7.49 9.25
C PRO A 170 -11.59 -7.29 10.76
N LEU A 171 -10.34 -7.36 11.20
CA LEU A 171 -9.92 -7.02 12.56
C LEU A 171 -8.91 -5.88 12.50
N PRO A 172 -8.99 -4.88 13.37
CA PRO A 172 -8.04 -3.76 13.36
C PRO A 172 -6.58 -4.24 13.37
N LEU A 173 -5.74 -3.66 12.53
CA LEU A 173 -4.34 -4.04 12.29
C LEU A 173 -4.12 -5.47 11.77
N GLY A 174 -5.18 -6.22 11.50
CA GLY A 174 -5.14 -7.63 11.08
C GLY A 174 -4.87 -7.81 9.59
N GLN A 175 -3.70 -7.44 9.10
CA GLN A 175 -3.27 -7.63 7.71
C GLN A 175 -2.88 -9.08 7.42
N GLY A 176 -3.01 -9.56 6.16
CA GLY A 176 -2.48 -10.86 5.72
C GLY A 176 -3.53 -11.92 5.37
N GLN A 177 -4.78 -11.55 5.12
CA GLN A 177 -5.84 -12.48 4.67
C GLN A 177 -5.68 -12.88 3.20
N LEU A 178 -4.51 -13.40 2.85
CA LEU A 178 -4.16 -13.74 1.48
C LEU A 178 -4.83 -15.04 1.00
N LEU A 179 -4.95 -16.06 1.86
CA LEU A 179 -5.46 -17.37 1.47
C LEU A 179 -6.90 -17.36 0.93
N PRO A 180 -7.88 -16.69 1.56
CA PRO A 180 -9.21 -16.55 1.00
C PRO A 180 -9.19 -15.90 -0.38
N GLN A 181 -8.38 -14.86 -0.55
CA GLN A 181 -8.28 -14.15 -1.83
C GLN A 181 -7.66 -15.01 -2.93
N LEU A 182 -6.60 -15.77 -2.62
CA LEU A 182 -5.99 -16.69 -3.59
C LEU A 182 -6.96 -17.80 -4.01
N ARG A 183 -7.76 -18.32 -3.08
CA ARG A 183 -8.78 -19.33 -3.39
C ARG A 183 -9.84 -18.75 -4.34
N LEU A 184 -10.31 -17.52 -4.10
CA LEU A 184 -11.25 -16.83 -4.99
C LEU A 184 -10.70 -16.68 -6.41
N LEU A 185 -9.48 -16.18 -6.54
CA LEU A 185 -8.80 -16.07 -7.83
C LEU A 185 -8.63 -17.42 -8.52
N LEU A 186 -8.33 -18.47 -7.76
CA LEU A 186 -8.18 -19.82 -8.29
C LEU A 186 -9.51 -20.36 -8.84
N VAL A 187 -10.61 -20.12 -8.12
CA VAL A 187 -11.97 -20.45 -8.61
C VAL A 187 -12.28 -19.70 -9.90
N GLU A 188 -12.04 -18.40 -9.92
CA GLU A 188 -12.31 -17.55 -11.09
C GLU A 188 -11.48 -17.97 -12.30
N TRP A 189 -10.19 -18.24 -12.14
CA TRP A 189 -9.29 -18.64 -13.23
C TRP A 189 -9.56 -20.05 -13.76
N THR A 190 -10.13 -20.93 -12.94
CA THR A 190 -10.43 -22.30 -13.34
C THR A 190 -11.84 -22.46 -13.87
N GLN A 191 -12.71 -21.45 -13.77
CA GLN A 191 -14.07 -21.50 -14.30
C GLN A 191 -14.10 -21.86 -15.79
N GLY A 192 -14.84 -22.90 -16.14
CA GLY A 192 -14.98 -23.37 -17.53
C GLY A 192 -13.74 -24.07 -18.09
N SER A 193 -12.68 -24.28 -17.30
CA SER A 193 -11.50 -25.01 -17.73
C SER A 193 -11.59 -26.50 -17.38
N PRO A 194 -10.92 -27.41 -18.15
CA PRO A 194 -10.83 -28.85 -17.82
C PRO A 194 -10.20 -29.14 -16.45
N TRP A 195 -9.43 -28.17 -15.91
CA TRP A 195 -8.69 -28.25 -14.65
C TRP A 195 -9.59 -28.00 -13.42
N GLN A 196 -10.78 -27.44 -13.61
CA GLN A 196 -11.69 -27.09 -12.52
C GLN A 196 -12.00 -28.30 -11.63
N GLN A 197 -12.32 -29.44 -12.26
CA GLN A 197 -12.65 -30.69 -11.55
C GLN A 197 -11.48 -31.31 -10.77
N TRP A 198 -10.24 -30.93 -11.12
CA TRP A 198 -9.03 -31.46 -10.46
C TRP A 198 -8.56 -30.58 -9.31
N LEU A 199 -8.86 -29.28 -9.38
CA LEU A 199 -8.35 -28.27 -8.44
C LEU A 199 -9.39 -27.84 -7.43
N LEU A 200 -10.67 -28.01 -7.74
CA LEU A 200 -11.78 -27.57 -6.88
C LEU A 200 -12.67 -28.77 -6.54
N PRO A 201 -13.27 -28.76 -5.34
CA PRO A 201 -14.34 -29.73 -5.01
C PRO A 201 -15.51 -29.60 -5.96
N ASP A 202 -16.32 -30.65 -6.06
CA ASP A 202 -17.46 -30.77 -6.99
C ASP A 202 -18.50 -29.64 -6.85
N ASP A 203 -18.54 -28.97 -5.72
CA ASP A 203 -19.39 -27.80 -5.48
C ASP A 203 -18.56 -26.58 -5.02
N PRO A 204 -18.29 -25.61 -5.93
CA PRO A 204 -17.61 -24.36 -5.59
C PRO A 204 -18.33 -23.53 -4.51
N LEU A 205 -19.67 -23.64 -4.38
CA LEU A 205 -20.44 -22.95 -3.35
C LEU A 205 -20.20 -23.52 -1.96
N GLN A 206 -19.93 -24.83 -1.83
CA GLN A 206 -19.49 -25.42 -0.57
C GLN A 206 -18.11 -24.92 -0.16
N LEU A 207 -17.22 -24.68 -1.14
CA LEU A 207 -15.92 -24.05 -0.89
C LEU A 207 -16.10 -22.64 -0.29
N TRP A 208 -17.05 -21.85 -0.80
CA TRP A 208 -17.40 -20.54 -0.26
C TRP A 208 -17.91 -20.63 1.19
N GLY A 209 -18.78 -21.59 1.47
CA GLY A 209 -19.29 -21.83 2.82
C GLY A 209 -18.18 -22.21 3.81
N GLN A 210 -17.24 -23.07 3.38
CA GLN A 210 -16.11 -23.51 4.21
C GLN A 210 -15.04 -22.40 4.42
N ILE A 211 -14.83 -21.54 3.44
CA ILE A 211 -13.88 -20.41 3.52
C ILE A 211 -14.33 -19.41 4.58
N HIS A 212 -15.63 -19.25 4.76
CA HIS A 212 -16.22 -18.27 5.68
C HIS A 212 -16.59 -18.84 7.04
N GLN A 213 -16.40 -20.16 7.27
CA GLN A 213 -16.59 -20.71 8.60
C GLN A 213 -15.38 -20.40 9.49
N PRO A 214 -15.56 -19.63 10.56
CA PRO A 214 -14.48 -19.38 11.50
C PRO A 214 -14.10 -20.68 12.20
N ALA A 215 -12.81 -20.92 12.36
CA ALA A 215 -12.32 -22.09 13.09
C ALA A 215 -12.57 -21.96 14.61
N VAL A 216 -12.86 -20.73 15.07
CA VAL A 216 -13.07 -20.37 16.47
C VAL A 216 -14.44 -19.70 16.61
N GLY A 217 -15.20 -20.06 17.63
CA GLY A 217 -16.54 -19.52 17.85
C GLY A 217 -16.55 -18.02 18.20
N PRO A 218 -17.71 -17.36 18.10
CA PRO A 218 -17.87 -15.92 18.32
C PRO A 218 -17.49 -15.48 19.74
N GLU A 219 -17.49 -16.37 20.71
CA GLU A 219 -17.06 -16.13 22.09
C GLU A 219 -15.58 -15.73 22.21
N TRP A 220 -14.76 -16.12 21.24
CA TRP A 220 -13.34 -15.79 21.18
C TRP A 220 -13.04 -14.49 20.42
N LEU A 221 -14.04 -13.83 19.88
CA LEU A 221 -13.84 -12.63 19.03
C LEU A 221 -13.03 -11.54 19.75
N GLN A 222 -13.36 -11.24 21.01
CA GLN A 222 -12.66 -10.22 21.79
C GLN A 222 -11.19 -10.56 22.04
N VAL A 223 -10.91 -11.83 22.31
CA VAL A 223 -9.54 -12.31 22.55
C VAL A 223 -8.73 -12.29 21.26
N THR A 224 -9.32 -12.77 20.16
CA THR A 224 -8.67 -12.76 18.84
C THR A 224 -8.44 -11.33 18.35
N GLU A 225 -9.37 -10.41 18.57
CA GLU A 225 -9.21 -8.99 18.26
C GLU A 225 -8.04 -8.37 19.04
N MET A 226 -7.99 -8.57 20.34
CA MET A 226 -6.92 -8.06 21.21
C MET A 226 -5.53 -8.53 20.74
N PHE A 227 -5.37 -9.84 20.51
CA PHE A 227 -4.08 -10.41 20.09
C PHE A 227 -3.74 -10.03 18.65
N THR A 228 -4.72 -9.92 17.76
CA THR A 228 -4.49 -9.44 16.39
C THR A 228 -3.94 -8.02 16.38
N VAL A 229 -4.53 -7.14 17.17
CA VAL A 229 -4.03 -5.76 17.32
C VAL A 229 -2.63 -5.73 17.93
N ALA A 230 -2.39 -6.53 18.98
CA ALA A 230 -1.07 -6.60 19.63
C ALA A 230 0.02 -7.08 18.66
N LEU A 231 -0.23 -8.18 17.95
CA LEU A 231 0.72 -8.74 16.97
C LEU A 231 0.85 -7.84 15.72
N GLY A 232 -0.28 -7.27 15.23
CA GLY A 232 -0.30 -6.37 14.09
C GLY A 232 0.48 -5.07 14.32
N LEU A 233 0.51 -4.58 15.57
CA LEU A 233 1.33 -3.44 15.98
C LEU A 233 2.79 -3.87 16.22
N LEU A 234 3.02 -5.03 16.85
CA LEU A 234 4.36 -5.50 17.19
C LEU A 234 5.16 -5.91 15.95
N ALA A 235 4.52 -6.41 14.90
CA ALA A 235 5.17 -6.84 13.67
C ALA A 235 6.02 -5.74 13.00
N PRO A 236 5.49 -4.55 12.66
CA PRO A 236 6.30 -3.47 12.11
C PRO A 236 7.36 -2.94 13.10
N MET A 237 7.09 -3.01 14.41
CA MET A 237 8.08 -2.66 15.43
C MET A 237 9.28 -3.61 15.39
N CYS A 238 9.06 -4.93 15.26
CA CYS A 238 10.13 -5.91 15.08
C CYS A 238 10.95 -5.63 13.82
N VAL A 239 10.28 -5.37 12.69
CA VAL A 239 10.93 -5.00 11.43
C VAL A 239 11.78 -3.74 11.63
N ALA A 240 11.24 -2.68 12.23
CA ALA A 240 11.97 -1.44 12.50
C ALA A 240 13.21 -1.67 13.39
N CYS A 241 13.07 -2.45 14.47
CA CYS A 241 14.17 -2.75 15.38
C CYS A 241 15.27 -3.62 14.74
N ALA A 242 14.94 -4.43 13.72
CA ALA A 242 15.92 -5.25 13.01
C ALA A 242 16.95 -4.42 12.21
N PHE A 243 16.60 -3.22 11.75
CA PHE A 243 17.53 -2.36 11.00
C PHE A 243 17.84 -1.02 11.67
N ALA A 244 17.12 -0.64 12.74
CA ALA A 244 17.39 0.58 13.48
C ALA A 244 18.52 0.39 14.50
N ARG A 245 19.26 1.46 14.74
CA ARG A 245 20.21 1.52 15.84
C ARG A 245 19.47 1.51 17.18
N PRO A 246 20.04 0.89 18.24
CA PRO A 246 19.32 0.73 19.51
C PRO A 246 19.09 2.06 20.25
N ARG A 247 18.24 1.98 21.30
CA ARG A 247 17.86 3.06 22.23
C ARG A 247 16.95 4.11 21.59
N ILE A 248 17.34 5.40 21.62
CA ILE A 248 16.44 6.52 21.27
C ILE A 248 15.81 6.39 19.88
N THR A 249 16.56 5.91 18.89
CA THR A 249 16.04 5.72 17.54
C THR A 249 14.89 4.70 17.51
N ARG A 250 15.07 3.59 18.23
CA ARG A 250 14.00 2.57 18.34
C ARG A 250 12.80 3.10 19.09
N LEU A 251 13.00 3.81 20.22
CA LEU A 251 11.89 4.42 20.95
C LEU A 251 11.06 5.36 20.07
N LEU A 252 11.72 6.21 19.28
CA LEU A 252 11.03 7.11 18.35
C LEU A 252 10.25 6.34 17.25
N LEU A 253 10.85 5.27 16.72
CA LEU A 253 10.17 4.44 15.71
C LEU A 253 8.99 3.68 16.31
N LEU A 254 9.12 3.15 17.53
CA LEU A 254 8.03 2.45 18.22
C LEU A 254 6.88 3.39 18.54
N SER A 255 7.18 4.57 19.09
CA SER A 255 6.16 5.60 19.34
C SER A 255 5.50 6.05 18.03
N GLY A 256 6.30 6.26 16.98
CA GLY A 256 5.81 6.59 15.65
C GLY A 256 4.90 5.49 15.08
N ALA A 257 5.24 4.22 15.28
CA ALA A 257 4.40 3.09 14.82
C ALA A 257 3.01 3.10 15.47
N VAL A 258 2.92 3.39 16.78
CA VAL A 258 1.62 3.52 17.48
C VAL A 258 0.81 4.67 16.88
N VAL A 259 1.42 5.84 16.72
CA VAL A 259 0.75 7.01 16.15
C VAL A 259 0.27 6.72 14.72
N VAL A 260 1.13 6.15 13.88
CA VAL A 260 0.80 5.79 12.50
C VAL A 260 -0.31 4.75 12.45
N ALA A 261 -0.26 3.71 13.31
CA ALA A 261 -1.31 2.71 13.40
C ALA A 261 -2.69 3.36 13.68
N VAL A 262 -2.76 4.17 14.74
CA VAL A 262 -4.01 4.83 15.14
C VAL A 262 -4.50 5.79 14.05
N MET A 263 -3.63 6.66 13.54
CA MET A 263 -4.02 7.62 12.51
C MET A 263 -4.47 6.94 11.22
N THR A 264 -3.74 5.92 10.76
CA THR A 264 -4.06 5.27 9.49
C THR A 264 -5.33 4.42 9.61
N THR A 265 -5.54 3.70 10.72
CA THR A 265 -6.78 2.95 10.94
C THR A 265 -7.98 3.87 11.06
N THR A 266 -7.86 4.98 11.81
CA THR A 266 -8.91 6.00 11.91
C THR A 266 -9.22 6.62 10.54
N LEU A 267 -8.19 6.97 9.77
CA LEU A 267 -8.36 7.49 8.42
C LEU A 267 -9.01 6.46 7.49
N SER A 268 -8.57 5.21 7.56
CA SER A 268 -9.16 4.10 6.81
C SER A 268 -10.64 3.97 7.11
N THR A 269 -11.02 3.95 8.38
CA THR A 269 -12.42 3.85 8.81
C THR A 269 -13.23 5.07 8.35
N ALA A 270 -12.70 6.29 8.49
CA ALA A 270 -13.35 7.50 8.04
C ALA A 270 -13.59 7.54 6.52
N ILE A 271 -12.61 7.11 5.73
CA ILE A 271 -12.73 7.08 4.26
C ILE A 271 -13.75 6.02 3.81
N ASN A 272 -13.77 4.88 4.48
CA ASN A 272 -14.55 3.73 4.03
C ASN A 272 -15.97 3.70 4.57
N PHE A 273 -16.18 4.18 5.79
CA PHE A 273 -17.47 4.11 6.48
C PHE A 273 -18.09 5.48 6.78
N GLY A 274 -17.37 6.56 6.52
CA GLY A 274 -17.79 7.92 6.86
C GLY A 274 -17.08 8.48 8.09
N VAL A 275 -16.95 9.80 8.14
CA VAL A 275 -16.24 10.50 9.20
C VAL A 275 -16.90 10.27 10.57
N GLU A 276 -18.20 10.09 10.60
CA GLU A 276 -19.00 9.77 11.78
C GLU A 276 -18.62 8.41 12.41
N HIS A 277 -18.06 7.50 11.60
CA HIS A 277 -17.62 6.18 12.04
C HIS A 277 -16.12 6.06 12.25
N ALA A 278 -15.36 7.17 12.14
CA ALA A 278 -13.90 7.19 12.19
C ALA A 278 -13.28 6.45 13.40
N LEU A 279 -13.95 6.44 14.53
CA LEU A 279 -13.49 5.85 15.79
C LEU A 279 -14.23 4.55 16.18
N THR A 280 -15.10 4.00 15.35
CA THR A 280 -15.87 2.79 15.69
C THR A 280 -15.00 1.55 15.85
N TRP A 281 -13.79 1.56 15.28
CA TRP A 281 -12.81 0.49 15.44
C TRP A 281 -12.18 0.43 16.84
N VAL A 282 -12.35 1.48 17.67
CA VAL A 282 -11.76 1.58 19.01
C VAL A 282 -12.66 0.86 20.01
N SER A 283 -12.40 -0.41 20.23
CA SER A 283 -13.03 -1.26 21.25
C SER A 283 -12.12 -1.44 22.47
N LEU A 284 -12.65 -1.97 23.58
CA LEU A 284 -11.83 -2.29 24.74
C LEU A 284 -10.75 -3.34 24.45
N PRO A 285 -11.02 -4.45 23.72
CA PRO A 285 -10.00 -5.37 23.25
C PRO A 285 -8.90 -4.71 22.41
N VAL A 286 -9.26 -3.77 21.51
CA VAL A 286 -8.29 -3.01 20.72
C VAL A 286 -7.36 -2.19 21.60
N LEU A 287 -7.89 -1.48 22.59
CA LEU A 287 -7.06 -0.71 23.54
C LEU A 287 -6.07 -1.59 24.29
N TRP A 288 -6.50 -2.74 24.79
CA TRP A 288 -5.61 -3.71 25.41
C TRP A 288 -4.58 -4.28 24.43
N GLY A 289 -4.98 -4.54 23.19
CA GLY A 289 -4.07 -4.95 22.11
C GLY A 289 -2.98 -3.92 21.83
N LEU A 290 -3.33 -2.62 21.73
CA LEU A 290 -2.36 -1.54 21.56
C LEU A 290 -1.40 -1.44 22.75
N VAL A 291 -1.89 -1.60 23.98
CA VAL A 291 -1.05 -1.62 25.19
C VAL A 291 -0.08 -2.80 25.16
N LEU A 292 -0.57 -4.00 24.92
CA LEU A 292 0.25 -5.22 24.87
C LEU A 292 1.31 -5.15 23.77
N GLY A 293 0.93 -4.71 22.55
CA GLY A 293 1.86 -4.49 21.44
C GLY A 293 2.92 -3.46 21.76
N SER A 294 2.54 -2.36 22.44
CA SER A 294 3.47 -1.31 22.86
C SER A 294 4.46 -1.80 23.93
N ILE A 295 4.00 -2.58 24.91
CA ILE A 295 4.86 -3.22 25.92
C ILE A 295 5.83 -4.20 25.24
N GLY A 296 5.33 -5.06 24.34
CA GLY A 296 6.17 -5.95 23.53
C GLY A 296 7.22 -5.19 22.74
N GLY A 297 6.83 -4.08 22.10
CA GLY A 297 7.76 -3.18 21.42
C GLY A 297 8.83 -2.59 22.34
N ALA A 298 8.46 -2.12 23.53
CA ALA A 298 9.39 -1.56 24.50
C ALA A 298 10.47 -2.55 24.92
N VAL A 299 10.14 -3.84 25.03
CA VAL A 299 11.12 -4.92 25.31
C VAL A 299 12.16 -5.07 24.19
N LEU A 300 11.83 -4.69 22.94
CA LEU A 300 12.73 -4.79 21.79
C LEU A 300 13.82 -3.71 21.76
N VAL A 301 13.69 -2.63 22.52
CA VAL A 301 14.54 -1.43 22.42
C VAL A 301 16.02 -1.75 22.56
N ASP A 302 16.36 -2.61 23.53
CA ASP A 302 17.74 -2.98 23.84
C ASP A 302 18.14 -4.38 23.32
N ARG A 303 17.24 -5.05 22.60
CA ARG A 303 17.52 -6.40 22.06
C ARG A 303 18.42 -6.35 20.84
N THR A 304 19.12 -7.46 20.57
CA THR A 304 19.94 -7.57 19.36
C THR A 304 19.08 -7.55 18.11
N ARG A 305 19.64 -7.19 16.97
CA ARG A 305 18.94 -7.18 15.69
C ARG A 305 18.42 -8.56 15.33
N THR A 306 19.26 -9.58 15.53
CA THR A 306 18.88 -10.98 15.29
C THR A 306 17.70 -11.39 16.17
N THR A 307 17.70 -11.01 17.45
CA THR A 307 16.56 -11.27 18.34
C THR A 307 15.28 -10.58 17.82
N CYS A 308 15.39 -9.32 17.39
CA CYS A 308 14.24 -8.61 16.81
C CYS A 308 13.76 -9.25 15.51
N ALA A 309 14.66 -9.75 14.65
CA ALA A 309 14.31 -10.44 13.42
C ALA A 309 13.60 -11.77 13.70
N VAL A 310 14.16 -12.61 14.58
CA VAL A 310 13.53 -13.90 14.95
C VAL A 310 12.16 -13.69 15.59
N LEU A 311 12.05 -12.76 16.54
CA LEU A 311 10.75 -12.41 17.15
C LEU A 311 9.79 -11.86 16.10
N GLY A 312 10.26 -11.06 15.15
CA GLY A 312 9.46 -10.56 14.06
C GLY A 312 8.86 -11.66 13.19
N VAL A 313 9.65 -12.68 12.85
CA VAL A 313 9.14 -13.86 12.12
C VAL A 313 8.08 -14.60 12.93
N LEU A 314 8.33 -14.84 14.22
CA LEU A 314 7.36 -15.53 15.10
C LEU A 314 6.06 -14.73 15.25
N VAL A 315 6.15 -13.41 15.43
CA VAL A 315 5.01 -12.49 15.53
C VAL A 315 4.20 -12.52 14.24
N LEU A 316 4.85 -12.48 13.08
CA LEU A 316 4.17 -12.50 11.78
C LEU A 316 3.50 -13.85 11.50
N VAL A 317 4.16 -14.96 11.81
CA VAL A 317 3.55 -16.29 11.71
C VAL A 317 2.35 -16.41 12.65
N GLY A 318 2.47 -15.93 13.90
CA GLY A 318 1.36 -15.88 14.86
C GLY A 318 0.21 -15.00 14.38
N LEU A 319 0.50 -13.82 13.82
CA LEU A 319 -0.50 -12.91 13.23
C LEU A 319 -1.26 -13.59 12.09
N ILE A 320 -0.54 -14.16 11.12
CA ILE A 320 -1.14 -14.87 9.99
C ILE A 320 -2.01 -16.03 10.48
N GLY A 321 -1.51 -16.84 11.41
CA GLY A 321 -2.28 -17.95 11.99
C GLY A 321 -3.56 -17.46 12.69
N LEU A 322 -3.45 -16.42 13.50
CA LEU A 322 -4.59 -15.87 14.25
C LEU A 322 -5.67 -15.30 13.34
N ILE A 323 -5.28 -14.56 12.30
CA ILE A 323 -6.22 -13.96 11.33
C ILE A 323 -7.01 -15.04 10.57
N HIS A 324 -6.38 -16.17 10.25
CA HIS A 324 -7.07 -17.26 9.55
C HIS A 324 -7.97 -18.11 10.49
N LEU A 325 -7.76 -18.04 11.80
CA LEU A 325 -8.58 -18.71 12.81
C LEU A 325 -9.72 -17.81 13.32
N ALA A 326 -9.57 -16.50 13.18
CA ALA A 326 -10.51 -15.53 13.75
C ALA A 326 -11.90 -15.64 13.12
N PRO A 327 -12.96 -15.45 13.92
CA PRO A 327 -14.32 -15.34 13.40
C PRO A 327 -14.42 -14.09 12.51
N VAL A 328 -15.08 -14.26 11.36
CA VAL A 328 -15.35 -13.13 10.44
C VAL A 328 -16.47 -12.29 11.04
N ASP A 329 -16.24 -10.99 11.20
CA ASP A 329 -17.28 -10.06 11.61
C ASP A 329 -18.37 -10.02 10.52
N PRO A 330 -19.65 -10.36 10.85
CA PRO A 330 -20.76 -10.29 9.90
C PRO A 330 -20.94 -8.90 9.26
N TYR A 331 -20.65 -7.84 10.01
CA TYR A 331 -20.69 -6.46 9.51
C TYR A 331 -19.68 -6.20 8.42
N TYR A 332 -18.50 -6.78 8.51
CA TYR A 332 -17.45 -6.61 7.52
C TYR A 332 -17.84 -7.17 6.14
N ALA A 333 -18.47 -8.35 6.10
CA ALA A 333 -18.91 -8.96 4.86
C ALA A 333 -19.98 -8.13 4.13
N GLN A 334 -20.93 -7.55 4.87
CA GLN A 334 -21.95 -6.65 4.32
C GLN A 334 -21.34 -5.34 3.81
N THR A 335 -20.35 -4.81 4.51
CA THR A 335 -19.68 -3.56 4.17
C THR A 335 -18.78 -3.72 2.95
N LEU A 336 -18.12 -4.87 2.78
CA LEU A 336 -17.36 -5.20 1.57
C LEU A 336 -18.24 -5.17 0.31
N GLN A 337 -19.46 -5.71 0.39
CA GLN A 337 -20.41 -5.68 -0.74
C GLN A 337 -20.87 -4.25 -1.08
N ALA A 338 -21.14 -3.42 -0.07
CA ALA A 338 -21.47 -2.01 -0.27
C ALA A 338 -20.29 -1.20 -0.86
N TRP A 339 -19.10 -1.68 -0.69
CA TRP A 339 -17.83 -1.05 -0.99
C TRP A 339 -17.32 -1.29 -2.41
N GLU A 340 -17.62 -2.44 -3.00
CA GLU A 340 -17.32 -2.74 -4.41
C GLU A 340 -17.97 -1.73 -5.38
N HIS A 341 -18.91 -0.92 -4.91
CA HIS A 341 -19.59 0.13 -5.67
C HIS A 341 -19.13 1.56 -5.30
N GLY A 342 -18.10 1.73 -4.45
CA GLY A 342 -17.68 3.01 -3.88
C GLY A 342 -16.69 3.81 -4.72
N ARG A 343 -16.58 5.12 -4.38
CA ARG A 343 -15.86 6.17 -5.12
C ARG A 343 -14.32 6.04 -5.16
N PHE A 344 -13.69 5.17 -4.35
CA PHE A 344 -12.23 5.08 -4.20
C PHE A 344 -11.62 3.77 -4.72
N ILE A 345 -12.29 3.05 -5.60
CA ILE A 345 -11.91 1.72 -6.13
C ILE A 345 -10.44 1.65 -6.60
N ARG A 346 -9.91 2.74 -7.17
CA ARG A 346 -8.55 2.77 -7.76
C ARG A 346 -7.42 2.64 -6.74
N PHE A 347 -7.54 3.35 -5.61
CA PHE A 347 -6.53 3.31 -4.52
C PHE A 347 -6.64 2.04 -3.68
N HIS A 348 -7.82 1.49 -3.58
CA HIS A 348 -8.15 0.34 -2.76
C HIS A 348 -7.50 -0.96 -3.26
N GLY A 349 -7.43 -1.16 -4.56
CA GLY A 349 -6.78 -2.34 -5.13
C GLY A 349 -5.32 -2.47 -4.67
N LEU A 350 -4.55 -1.38 -4.72
CA LEU A 350 -3.15 -1.36 -4.27
C LEU A 350 -3.01 -1.52 -2.76
N SER A 351 -3.78 -0.75 -2.00
CA SER A 351 -3.78 -0.80 -0.54
C SER A 351 -4.16 -2.19 -0.05
N ARG A 352 -5.18 -2.82 -0.67
CA ARG A 352 -5.57 -4.20 -0.41
C ARG A 352 -4.41 -5.17 -0.63
N TRP A 353 -3.73 -5.12 -1.78
CA TRP A 353 -2.61 -6.00 -2.07
C TRP A 353 -1.43 -5.79 -1.13
N PHE A 354 -1.12 -4.55 -0.76
CA PHE A 354 -0.11 -4.28 0.26
C PHE A 354 -0.51 -4.87 1.61
N GLY A 355 -1.76 -4.69 2.06
CA GLY A 355 -2.24 -5.29 3.31
C GLY A 355 -2.24 -6.81 3.29
N LEU A 356 -2.56 -7.43 2.16
CA LEU A 356 -2.54 -8.88 2.00
C LEU A 356 -1.13 -9.46 1.99
N LEU A 357 -0.18 -8.82 1.29
CA LEU A 357 1.16 -9.37 1.03
C LEU A 357 2.18 -8.99 2.09
N TRP A 358 2.02 -7.85 2.77
CA TRP A 358 3.00 -7.32 3.71
C TRP A 358 3.42 -8.34 4.79
N PRO A 359 2.50 -9.04 5.50
CA PRO A 359 2.87 -10.00 6.54
C PRO A 359 3.60 -11.23 6.01
N TYR A 360 3.51 -11.51 4.71
CA TYR A 360 4.24 -12.61 4.09
C TYR A 360 5.62 -12.18 3.57
N VAL A 361 5.74 -10.96 3.05
CA VAL A 361 7.02 -10.44 2.53
C VAL A 361 7.99 -10.08 3.65
N ALA A 362 7.49 -9.53 4.76
CA ALA A 362 8.32 -9.10 5.88
C ALA A 362 9.14 -10.23 6.52
N PRO A 363 8.64 -11.48 6.75
CA PRO A 363 9.46 -12.57 7.24
C PRO A 363 10.62 -12.94 6.32
N PHE A 364 10.40 -12.98 4.99
CA PHE A 364 11.49 -13.27 4.05
C PHE A 364 12.61 -12.24 4.14
N TRP A 365 12.26 -10.97 4.29
CA TRP A 365 13.25 -9.92 4.49
C TRP A 365 13.97 -10.04 5.85
N LEU A 366 13.28 -10.45 6.91
CA LEU A 366 13.88 -10.63 8.25
C LEU A 366 14.85 -11.84 8.31
N MET A 367 14.66 -12.82 7.44
CA MET A 367 15.52 -14.02 7.36
C MET A 367 16.76 -13.83 6.48
N GLY A 368 16.79 -12.84 5.57
CA GLY A 368 17.91 -12.53 4.67
C GLY A 368 18.76 -11.39 5.18
#